data_4fed5d4cff24567393c677fe7c5da059
#
_entry.id   4fed5d4cff24567393c677fe7c5da059
#
_cell.length_a   1.000
_cell.length_b   1.000
_cell.length_c   1.000
_cell.angle_alpha   90.00
_cell.angle_beta   90.00
_cell.angle_gamma   90.00
#
_symmetry.space_group_name_H-M   'P 1'
#
loop_
_entity.id
_entity.type
_entity.pdbx_description
1 polymer ?
#
loop_
_entity_poly.entity_id
_entity_poly.type
_entity_poly.pdbx_seq_one_letter_code
_entity_poly.pdbx_strand_id
1 'polypeptide(L)'
;MIPWSDTMTQQRIFAGDVDNLVYAFQYMIGLEGVDVEKAGMGGFCVGASFATVAAQDFRIRDQVKFVNFFGGYYDARDLVASVVTSTRFHAANTEPWRPDSLSTKVILRHLIEGVRDRNEQSMLSQEFINRTASLNVPMVEALSPGAKVVYDLLHEKDVVQARTLMEALPASTLATLNAISPITN
;
A
#
# COMPACT_ATOMS: atom_id res chain seq x y z
N MET A 1 -19.39 1.10 13.11
CA MET A 1 -19.52 0.80 11.66
C MET A 1 -18.19 0.26 11.17
N ILE A 2 -18.19 -0.76 10.31
CA ILE A 2 -17.00 -1.30 9.65
C ILE A 2 -17.20 -1.13 8.13
N PRO A 3 -16.66 -0.09 7.51
CA PRO A 3 -16.75 0.10 6.07
C PRO A 3 -15.84 -0.93 5.36
N TRP A 4 -16.35 -1.54 4.31
CA TRP A 4 -15.64 -2.54 3.52
C TRP A 4 -15.95 -2.36 2.04
N SER A 5 -14.93 -2.36 1.20
CA SER A 5 -15.06 -2.15 -0.24
C SER A 5 -14.78 -3.44 -1.03
N ASP A 6 -15.18 -3.45 -2.31
CA ASP A 6 -14.88 -4.55 -3.22
C ASP A 6 -13.36 -4.71 -3.44
N THR A 7 -12.61 -3.60 -3.47
CA THR A 7 -11.15 -3.60 -3.59
C THR A 7 -10.49 -4.25 -2.38
N MET A 8 -10.97 -3.99 -1.17
CA MET A 8 -10.52 -4.68 0.04
C MET A 8 -10.84 -6.17 -0.01
N THR A 9 -12.05 -6.55 -0.47
CA THR A 9 -12.42 -7.96 -0.67
C THR A 9 -11.49 -8.66 -1.65
N GLN A 10 -11.07 -7.97 -2.72
CA GLN A 10 -10.14 -8.49 -3.71
C GLN A 10 -8.68 -8.42 -3.28
N GLN A 11 -8.39 -7.93 -2.08
CA GLN A 11 -7.03 -7.75 -1.57
C GLN A 11 -6.18 -6.86 -2.49
N ARG A 12 -6.74 -5.73 -2.92
CA ARG A 12 -6.10 -4.74 -3.79
C ARG A 12 -5.94 -3.43 -3.04
N ILE A 13 -4.86 -2.72 -3.35
CA ILE A 13 -4.61 -1.36 -2.87
C ILE A 13 -5.32 -0.39 -3.81
N PHE A 14 -6.19 0.44 -3.25
CA PHE A 14 -6.91 1.47 -3.98
C PHE A 14 -7.03 2.75 -3.15
N ALA A 15 -6.49 3.86 -3.66
CA ALA A 15 -6.49 5.14 -2.95
C ALA A 15 -7.91 5.64 -2.62
N GLY A 16 -8.89 5.36 -3.48
CA GLY A 16 -10.30 5.71 -3.26
C GLY A 16 -10.95 5.04 -2.04
N ASP A 17 -10.32 4.02 -1.44
CA ASP A 17 -10.83 3.45 -0.19
C ASP A 17 -10.69 4.44 0.99
N VAL A 18 -9.79 5.42 0.91
CA VAL A 18 -9.71 6.53 1.87
C VAL A 18 -10.98 7.38 1.79
N ASP A 19 -11.45 7.73 0.59
CA ASP A 19 -12.69 8.47 0.40
C ASP A 19 -13.90 7.71 0.95
N ASN A 20 -13.94 6.39 0.75
CA ASN A 20 -15.00 5.55 1.32
C ASN A 20 -15.04 5.64 2.85
N LEU A 21 -13.88 5.72 3.51
CA LEU A 21 -13.80 5.91 4.96
C LEU A 21 -14.28 7.30 5.40
N VAL A 22 -13.94 8.35 4.64
CA VAL A 22 -14.43 9.71 4.89
C VAL A 22 -15.95 9.76 4.80
N TYR A 23 -16.54 9.23 3.73
CA TYR A 23 -18.00 9.19 3.58
C TYR A 23 -18.70 8.33 4.64
N ALA A 24 -18.09 7.21 5.01
CA ALA A 24 -18.61 6.36 6.09
C ALA A 24 -18.62 7.09 7.44
N PHE A 25 -17.58 7.89 7.73
CA PHE A 25 -17.52 8.70 8.94
C PHE A 25 -18.57 9.80 8.91
N GLN A 26 -18.71 10.55 7.81
CA GLN A 26 -19.75 11.58 7.64
C GLN A 26 -21.15 10.99 7.81
N TYR A 27 -21.40 9.83 7.22
CA TYR A 27 -22.68 9.13 7.40
C TYR A 27 -22.91 8.75 8.88
N MET A 28 -21.89 8.19 9.53
CA MET A 28 -21.99 7.73 10.91
C MET A 28 -22.34 8.87 11.88
N ILE A 29 -21.66 10.01 11.77
CA ILE A 29 -21.92 11.16 12.65
C ILE A 29 -23.27 11.85 12.41
N GLY A 30 -23.90 11.60 11.25
CA GLY A 30 -25.25 12.06 10.94
C GLY A 30 -26.37 11.16 11.49
N LEU A 31 -26.05 10.01 12.09
CA LEU A 31 -27.06 9.10 12.65
C LEU A 31 -27.60 9.61 13.99
N GLU A 32 -28.91 9.40 14.21
CA GLU A 32 -29.54 9.68 15.48
C GLU A 32 -28.88 8.86 16.62
N GLY A 33 -28.62 9.51 17.76
CA GLY A 33 -28.00 8.89 18.93
C GLY A 33 -26.49 8.80 18.91
N VAL A 34 -25.81 9.25 17.85
CA VAL A 34 -24.34 9.35 17.83
C VAL A 34 -23.88 10.63 18.54
N ASP A 35 -23.03 10.47 19.55
CA ASP A 35 -22.34 11.58 20.22
C ASP A 35 -21.14 12.01 19.38
N VAL A 36 -21.29 13.08 18.61
CA VAL A 36 -20.25 13.58 17.71
C VAL A 36 -18.99 14.04 18.44
N GLU A 37 -19.12 14.42 19.72
CA GLU A 37 -17.96 14.81 20.55
C GLU A 37 -17.12 13.60 21.01
N LYS A 38 -17.61 12.40 20.77
CA LYS A 38 -16.93 11.13 21.08
C LYS A 38 -16.70 10.26 19.83
N ALA A 39 -16.89 10.83 18.64
CA ALA A 39 -16.71 10.10 17.40
C ALA A 39 -15.23 10.09 16.97
N GLY A 40 -14.75 8.93 16.56
CA GLY A 40 -13.38 8.74 16.09
C GLY A 40 -13.26 7.62 15.07
N MET A 41 -12.04 7.39 14.63
CA MET A 41 -11.70 6.36 13.66
C MET A 41 -10.68 5.38 14.24
N GLY A 42 -10.57 4.22 13.64
CA GLY A 42 -9.54 3.27 14.02
C GLY A 42 -9.48 2.09 13.08
N GLY A 43 -8.37 1.36 13.17
CA GLY A 43 -8.19 0.19 12.35
C GLY A 43 -7.03 -0.69 12.81
N PHE A 44 -6.94 -1.84 12.18
CA PHE A 44 -5.85 -2.80 12.35
C PHE A 44 -5.10 -2.96 11.04
N CYS A 45 -3.77 -3.16 11.14
CA CYS A 45 -2.91 -3.37 9.98
C CYS A 45 -3.09 -2.21 8.96
N VAL A 46 -3.21 -2.50 7.67
CA VAL A 46 -3.44 -1.50 6.62
C VAL A 46 -4.64 -0.60 6.90
N GLY A 47 -5.69 -1.11 7.55
CA GLY A 47 -6.87 -0.33 7.92
C GLY A 47 -6.55 0.78 8.94
N ALA A 48 -5.54 0.62 9.79
CA ALA A 48 -5.08 1.67 10.70
C ALA A 48 -4.48 2.85 9.92
N SER A 49 -3.66 2.58 8.91
CA SER A 49 -3.06 3.61 8.05
C SER A 49 -4.13 4.35 7.24
N PHE A 50 -5.07 3.62 6.64
CA PHE A 50 -6.19 4.21 5.89
C PHE A 50 -7.09 5.07 6.79
N ALA A 51 -7.40 4.61 8.00
CA ALA A 51 -8.16 5.39 8.96
C ALA A 51 -7.43 6.68 9.36
N THR A 52 -6.10 6.63 9.48
CA THR A 52 -5.27 7.80 9.81
C THR A 52 -5.26 8.79 8.65
N VAL A 53 -5.10 8.33 7.41
CA VAL A 53 -5.17 9.21 6.22
C VAL A 53 -6.57 9.83 6.11
N ALA A 54 -7.62 9.04 6.25
CA ALA A 54 -8.99 9.55 6.21
C ALA A 54 -9.25 10.61 7.30
N ALA A 55 -8.71 10.40 8.52
CA ALA A 55 -8.87 11.35 9.62
C ALA A 55 -8.16 12.69 9.38
N GLN A 56 -7.19 12.76 8.48
CA GLN A 56 -6.50 13.98 8.06
C GLN A 56 -7.26 14.77 6.98
N ASP A 57 -8.27 14.15 6.35
CA ASP A 57 -9.03 14.78 5.28
C ASP A 57 -9.78 16.01 5.78
N PHE A 58 -9.68 17.12 5.03
CA PHE A 58 -10.27 18.41 5.39
C PHE A 58 -11.79 18.36 5.60
N ARG A 59 -12.47 17.37 5.00
CA ARG A 59 -13.93 17.17 5.11
C ARG A 59 -14.38 16.70 6.49
N ILE A 60 -13.48 16.05 7.26
CA ILE A 60 -13.86 15.41 8.54
C ILE A 60 -12.86 15.65 9.70
N ARG A 61 -11.65 16.09 9.42
CA ARG A 61 -10.55 16.17 10.41
C ARG A 61 -10.93 16.92 11.71
N ASP A 62 -11.74 17.97 11.60
CA ASP A 62 -12.15 18.78 12.75
C ASP A 62 -13.22 18.06 13.60
N GLN A 63 -13.84 17.02 13.06
CA GLN A 63 -14.89 16.21 13.69
C GLN A 63 -14.34 14.90 14.27
N VAL A 64 -13.18 14.42 13.80
CA VAL A 64 -12.54 13.21 14.32
C VAL A 64 -11.87 13.54 15.65
N LYS A 65 -12.36 12.96 16.76
CA LYS A 65 -11.86 13.25 18.11
C LYS A 65 -10.69 12.36 18.54
N PHE A 66 -10.55 11.18 17.93
CA PHE A 66 -9.42 10.28 18.18
C PHE A 66 -9.20 9.34 17.00
N VAL A 67 -7.98 8.82 16.91
CA VAL A 67 -7.63 7.74 15.98
C VAL A 67 -6.96 6.61 16.75
N ASN A 68 -7.51 5.38 16.64
CA ASN A 68 -6.89 4.17 17.16
C ASN A 68 -6.06 3.51 16.06
N PHE A 69 -4.75 3.42 16.26
CA PHE A 69 -3.79 2.92 15.29
C PHE A 69 -3.10 1.65 15.79
N PHE A 70 -3.44 0.49 15.21
CA PHE A 70 -2.86 -0.80 15.58
C PHE A 70 -2.14 -1.47 14.41
N GLY A 71 -0.81 -1.53 14.47
CA GLY A 71 0.02 -2.29 13.54
C GLY A 71 -0.03 -1.82 12.08
N GLY A 72 -0.40 -0.56 11.86
CA GLY A 72 -0.35 0.07 10.54
C GLY A 72 1.06 0.51 10.16
N TYR A 73 1.21 0.98 8.94
CA TYR A 73 2.41 1.65 8.45
C TYR A 73 2.20 3.18 8.45
N TYR A 74 3.28 3.92 8.59
CA TYR A 74 3.27 5.38 8.51
C TYR A 74 3.58 5.89 7.09
N ASP A 75 4.49 5.18 6.40
CA ASP A 75 4.85 5.39 5.00
C ASP A 75 4.67 4.09 4.21
N ALA A 76 3.85 4.12 3.16
CA ALA A 76 3.62 2.96 2.30
C ALA A 76 4.87 2.58 1.50
N ARG A 77 5.77 3.53 1.22
CA ARG A 77 7.04 3.24 0.55
C ARG A 77 7.98 2.45 1.46
N ASP A 78 8.05 2.79 2.75
CA ASP A 78 8.82 2.03 3.72
C ASP A 78 8.25 0.62 3.89
N LEU A 79 6.93 0.47 3.84
CA LEU A 79 6.29 -0.86 3.83
C LEU A 79 6.70 -1.65 2.58
N VAL A 80 6.66 -1.06 1.39
CA VAL A 80 7.10 -1.71 0.14
C VAL A 80 8.57 -2.14 0.26
N ALA A 81 9.46 -1.23 0.67
CA ALA A 81 10.89 -1.54 0.87
C ALA A 81 11.07 -2.70 1.85
N SER A 82 10.36 -2.67 2.98
CA SER A 82 10.43 -3.72 4.00
C SER A 82 9.98 -5.08 3.46
N VAL A 83 8.87 -5.12 2.72
CA VAL A 83 8.31 -6.36 2.15
C VAL A 83 9.25 -6.95 1.10
N VAL A 84 9.75 -6.12 0.19
CA VAL A 84 10.60 -6.55 -0.94
C VAL A 84 11.95 -7.06 -0.44
N THR A 85 12.59 -6.31 0.46
CA THR A 85 13.92 -6.67 0.98
C THR A 85 13.86 -7.67 2.14
N SER A 86 12.66 -7.99 2.65
CA SER A 86 12.48 -8.79 3.87
C SER A 86 13.23 -8.20 5.06
N THR A 87 13.20 -6.87 5.21
CA THR A 87 13.91 -6.12 6.24
C THR A 87 12.96 -5.18 6.97
N ARG A 88 13.02 -5.14 8.29
CA ARG A 88 12.30 -4.16 9.11
C ARG A 88 13.24 -3.04 9.54
N PHE A 89 12.69 -1.81 9.57
CA PHE A 89 13.44 -0.62 9.98
C PHE A 89 13.01 -0.18 11.37
N HIS A 90 14.01 0.09 12.23
CA HIS A 90 13.82 0.70 13.54
C HIS A 90 14.79 1.87 13.69
N ALA A 91 14.33 3.08 13.39
CA ALA A 91 15.19 4.27 13.33
C ALA A 91 16.41 4.06 12.43
N ALA A 92 17.63 4.02 13.00
CA ALA A 92 18.88 3.81 12.25
C ALA A 92 19.23 2.33 12.07
N ASN A 93 18.48 1.40 12.66
CA ASN A 93 18.80 -0.02 12.65
C ASN A 93 17.88 -0.76 11.68
N THR A 94 18.43 -1.79 11.05
CA THR A 94 17.68 -2.74 10.22
C THR A 94 17.82 -4.13 10.80
N GLU A 95 16.74 -4.91 10.72
CA GLU A 95 16.76 -6.32 11.11
C GLU A 95 16.07 -7.19 10.06
N PRO A 96 16.48 -8.44 9.88
CA PRO A 96 15.78 -9.38 9.02
C PRO A 96 14.33 -9.52 9.47
N TRP A 97 13.40 -9.48 8.52
CA TRP A 97 11.98 -9.61 8.77
C TRP A 97 11.34 -10.54 7.74
N ARG A 98 10.42 -11.35 8.20
CA ARG A 98 9.61 -12.19 7.31
C ARG A 98 8.20 -11.62 7.25
N PRO A 99 7.84 -10.89 6.16
CA PRO A 99 6.48 -10.41 5.98
C PRO A 99 5.51 -11.60 5.84
N ASP A 100 4.27 -11.41 6.26
CA ASP A 100 3.24 -12.41 6.03
C ASP A 100 2.92 -12.55 4.53
N SER A 101 2.37 -13.71 4.16
CA SER A 101 2.11 -14.05 2.75
C SER A 101 1.05 -13.15 2.10
N LEU A 102 0.05 -12.69 2.87
CA LEU A 102 -1.00 -11.81 2.37
C LEU A 102 -0.43 -10.43 2.05
N SER A 103 0.28 -9.81 3.00
CA SER A 103 0.93 -8.50 2.80
C SER A 103 1.88 -8.55 1.60
N THR A 104 2.70 -9.60 1.52
CA THR A 104 3.59 -9.82 0.37
C THR A 104 2.81 -9.84 -0.93
N LYS A 105 1.77 -10.67 -1.03
CA LYS A 105 0.98 -10.82 -2.27
C LYS A 105 0.30 -9.51 -2.67
N VAL A 106 -0.25 -8.77 -1.72
CA VAL A 106 -0.93 -7.48 -1.97
C VAL A 106 0.04 -6.44 -2.51
N ILE A 107 1.23 -6.31 -1.89
CA ILE A 107 2.26 -5.37 -2.33
C ILE A 107 2.79 -5.74 -3.72
N LEU A 108 3.18 -7.00 -3.95
CA LEU A 108 3.67 -7.45 -5.24
C LEU A 108 2.63 -7.20 -6.36
N ARG A 109 1.37 -7.54 -6.09
CA ARG A 109 0.27 -7.30 -7.03
C ARG A 109 0.14 -5.82 -7.37
N HIS A 110 0.15 -4.93 -6.36
CA HIS A 110 0.04 -3.50 -6.59
C HIS A 110 1.16 -2.95 -7.48
N LEU A 111 2.41 -3.37 -7.24
CA LEU A 111 3.56 -2.97 -8.05
C LEU A 111 3.43 -3.46 -9.49
N ILE A 112 3.05 -4.72 -9.69
CA ILE A 112 2.90 -5.34 -11.02
C ILE A 112 1.72 -4.71 -11.79
N GLU A 113 0.59 -4.46 -11.14
CA GLU A 113 -0.57 -3.82 -11.76
C GLU A 113 -0.30 -2.37 -12.21
N GLY A 114 0.72 -1.72 -11.66
CA GLY A 114 1.22 -0.42 -12.12
C GLY A 114 1.94 -0.45 -13.46
N VAL A 115 2.40 -1.60 -13.91
CA VAL A 115 2.99 -1.78 -15.26
C VAL A 115 1.89 -1.62 -16.31
N ARG A 116 2.20 -0.89 -17.40
CA ARG A 116 1.19 -0.55 -18.40
C ARG A 116 0.77 -1.74 -19.28
N ASP A 117 1.73 -2.57 -19.69
CA ASP A 117 1.49 -3.70 -20.59
C ASP A 117 0.98 -4.93 -19.81
N ARG A 118 -0.15 -5.51 -20.27
CA ARG A 118 -0.78 -6.65 -19.61
C ARG A 118 -0.01 -7.96 -19.76
N ASN A 119 0.76 -8.12 -20.85
CA ASN A 119 1.58 -9.32 -21.03
C ASN A 119 2.76 -9.28 -20.05
N GLU A 120 3.39 -8.10 -19.87
CA GLU A 120 4.44 -7.91 -18.88
C GLU A 120 3.90 -8.11 -17.45
N GLN A 121 2.68 -7.60 -17.14
CA GLN A 121 2.02 -7.89 -15.86
C GLN A 121 1.85 -9.40 -15.63
N SER A 122 1.43 -10.13 -16.68
CA SER A 122 1.26 -11.59 -16.60
C SER A 122 2.59 -12.30 -16.36
N MET A 123 3.64 -11.92 -17.08
CA MET A 123 4.99 -12.48 -16.93
C MET A 123 5.53 -12.24 -15.52
N LEU A 124 5.47 -11.02 -15.03
CA LEU A 124 5.89 -10.67 -13.66
C LEU A 124 5.05 -11.40 -12.60
N SER A 125 3.75 -11.54 -12.81
CA SER A 125 2.88 -12.28 -11.89
C SER A 125 3.22 -13.77 -11.83
N GLN A 126 3.58 -14.39 -12.96
CA GLN A 126 4.00 -15.78 -13.00
C GLN A 126 5.29 -16.01 -12.21
N GLU A 127 6.25 -15.09 -12.30
CA GLU A 127 7.50 -15.20 -11.56
C GLU A 127 7.33 -14.91 -10.07
N PHE A 128 6.76 -13.76 -9.71
CA PHE A 128 6.82 -13.26 -8.34
C PHE A 128 5.64 -13.67 -7.45
N ILE A 129 4.45 -13.82 -8.02
CA ILE A 129 3.23 -14.15 -7.26
C ILE A 129 2.94 -15.65 -7.32
N ASN A 130 2.82 -16.19 -8.53
CA ASN A 130 2.43 -17.58 -8.75
C ASN A 130 3.61 -18.54 -8.64
N ARG A 131 4.83 -18.08 -8.91
CA ARG A 131 6.08 -18.86 -8.91
C ARG A 131 6.01 -20.05 -9.86
N THR A 132 5.38 -19.84 -11.02
CA THR A 132 5.20 -20.89 -12.07
C THR A 132 6.19 -20.79 -13.20
N ALA A 133 6.87 -19.64 -13.34
CA ALA A 133 7.88 -19.41 -14.37
C ALA A 133 8.92 -18.42 -13.85
N SER A 134 10.12 -18.43 -14.46
CA SER A 134 11.15 -17.42 -14.24
C SER A 134 11.51 -16.79 -15.57
N LEU A 135 11.70 -15.45 -15.56
CA LEU A 135 12.14 -14.72 -16.74
C LEU A 135 13.61 -14.99 -17.01
N ASN A 136 13.95 -15.35 -18.24
CA ASN A 136 15.34 -15.46 -18.66
C ASN A 136 15.90 -14.08 -19.09
N VAL A 137 17.22 -13.99 -19.27
CA VAL A 137 17.90 -12.74 -19.61
C VAL A 137 17.31 -12.03 -20.84
N PRO A 138 17.06 -12.68 -21.99
CA PRO A 138 16.42 -12.02 -23.12
C PRO A 138 15.02 -11.46 -22.83
N MET A 139 14.22 -12.16 -22.01
CA MET A 139 12.89 -11.68 -21.61
C MET A 139 12.97 -10.45 -20.72
N VAL A 140 13.93 -10.41 -19.78
CA VAL A 140 14.16 -9.26 -18.91
C VAL A 140 14.67 -8.05 -19.69
N GLU A 141 15.54 -8.25 -20.68
CA GLU A 141 16.06 -7.20 -21.56
C GLU A 141 14.96 -6.60 -22.46
N ALA A 142 13.94 -7.39 -22.79
CA ALA A 142 12.81 -6.96 -23.61
C ALA A 142 11.69 -6.24 -22.82
N LEU A 143 11.77 -6.19 -21.48
CA LEU A 143 10.78 -5.49 -20.66
C LEU A 143 10.80 -3.99 -20.96
N SER A 144 9.62 -3.37 -20.93
CA SER A 144 9.51 -1.92 -20.96
C SER A 144 10.21 -1.28 -19.74
N PRO A 145 10.62 0.00 -19.81
CA PRO A 145 11.31 0.64 -18.71
C PRO A 145 10.56 0.55 -17.37
N GLY A 146 9.23 0.71 -17.40
CA GLY A 146 8.40 0.60 -16.19
C GLY A 146 8.34 -0.82 -15.62
N ALA A 147 8.23 -1.84 -16.50
CA ALA A 147 8.24 -3.24 -16.09
C ALA A 147 9.60 -3.65 -15.54
N LYS A 148 10.67 -3.15 -16.16
CA LYS A 148 12.04 -3.44 -15.71
C LYS A 148 12.30 -2.87 -14.31
N VAL A 149 11.87 -1.65 -14.03
CA VAL A 149 11.98 -1.07 -12.67
C VAL A 149 11.26 -1.94 -11.64
N VAL A 150 10.05 -2.41 -11.96
CA VAL A 150 9.30 -3.31 -11.06
C VAL A 150 10.04 -4.64 -10.90
N TYR A 151 10.55 -5.23 -11.97
CA TYR A 151 11.34 -6.47 -11.94
C TYR A 151 12.57 -6.33 -11.06
N ASP A 152 13.37 -5.28 -11.27
CA ASP A 152 14.59 -5.00 -10.52
C ASP A 152 14.27 -4.76 -9.03
N LEU A 153 13.22 -3.99 -8.72
CA LEU A 153 12.75 -3.77 -7.36
C LEU A 153 12.35 -5.07 -6.66
N LEU A 154 11.62 -5.96 -7.33
CA LEU A 154 11.15 -7.22 -6.72
C LEU A 154 12.29 -8.23 -6.48
N HIS A 155 13.44 -8.06 -7.13
CA HIS A 155 14.65 -8.84 -6.87
C HIS A 155 15.59 -8.21 -5.84
N GLU A 156 15.40 -6.91 -5.53
CA GLU A 156 16.30 -6.16 -4.69
C GLU A 156 16.30 -6.66 -3.23
N LYS A 157 17.47 -6.67 -2.60
CA LYS A 157 17.65 -7.07 -1.20
C LYS A 157 18.28 -5.96 -0.35
N ASP A 158 18.90 -4.97 -1.01
CA ASP A 158 19.38 -3.79 -0.32
C ASP A 158 18.30 -2.73 -0.21
N VAL A 159 18.11 -2.23 0.99
CA VAL A 159 17.05 -1.27 1.32
C VAL A 159 17.26 0.08 0.65
N VAL A 160 18.50 0.54 0.55
CA VAL A 160 18.81 1.85 -0.04
C VAL A 160 18.55 1.79 -1.55
N GLN A 161 18.98 0.69 -2.18
CA GLN A 161 18.71 0.46 -3.60
C GLN A 161 17.22 0.29 -3.88
N ALA A 162 16.49 -0.45 -3.04
CA ALA A 162 15.03 -0.60 -3.18
C ALA A 162 14.32 0.77 -3.13
N ARG A 163 14.71 1.67 -2.22
CA ARG A 163 14.18 3.02 -2.14
C ARG A 163 14.49 3.85 -3.40
N THR A 164 15.71 3.73 -3.92
CA THR A 164 16.10 4.41 -5.17
C THR A 164 15.29 3.90 -6.37
N LEU A 165 15.10 2.58 -6.48
CA LEU A 165 14.28 1.98 -7.54
C LEU A 165 12.80 2.41 -7.44
N MET A 166 12.27 2.56 -6.23
CA MET A 166 10.90 3.04 -6.04
C MET A 166 10.65 4.43 -6.61
N GLU A 167 11.65 5.32 -6.62
CA GLU A 167 11.50 6.66 -7.22
C GLU A 167 11.26 6.61 -8.73
N ALA A 168 11.68 5.52 -9.38
CA ALA A 168 11.50 5.29 -10.81
C ALA A 168 10.23 4.48 -11.15
N LEU A 169 9.42 4.11 -10.16
CA LEU A 169 8.15 3.40 -10.38
C LEU A 169 7.19 4.23 -11.25
N PRO A 170 6.23 3.58 -11.94
CA PRO A 170 5.19 4.29 -12.67
C PRO A 170 4.48 5.33 -11.81
N ALA A 171 4.25 6.52 -12.35
CA ALA A 171 3.70 7.66 -11.61
C ALA A 171 2.36 7.34 -10.91
N SER A 172 1.51 6.50 -11.53
CA SER A 172 0.25 6.05 -10.94
C SER A 172 0.46 5.20 -9.68
N THR A 173 1.48 4.33 -9.68
CA THR A 173 1.85 3.51 -8.52
C THR A 173 2.33 4.40 -7.37
N LEU A 174 3.24 5.33 -7.67
CA LEU A 174 3.73 6.31 -6.67
C LEU A 174 2.61 7.18 -6.11
N ALA A 175 1.71 7.67 -6.96
CA ALA A 175 0.57 8.47 -6.54
C ALA A 175 -0.32 7.70 -5.56
N THR A 176 -0.58 6.41 -5.84
CA THR A 176 -1.36 5.56 -4.93
C THR A 176 -0.65 5.36 -3.59
N LEU A 177 0.65 5.03 -3.61
CA LEU A 177 1.43 4.85 -2.38
C LEU A 177 1.43 6.12 -1.52
N ASN A 178 1.58 7.28 -2.15
CA ASN A 178 1.51 8.56 -1.44
C ASN A 178 0.11 8.79 -0.84
N ALA A 179 -0.95 8.58 -1.63
CA ALA A 179 -2.32 8.83 -1.19
C ALA A 179 -2.77 7.95 -0.01
N ILE A 180 -2.12 6.81 0.21
CA ILE A 180 -2.41 5.91 1.34
C ILE A 180 -1.40 6.01 2.48
N SER A 181 -0.44 6.92 2.41
CA SER A 181 0.61 7.11 3.42
C SER A 181 0.23 8.22 4.39
N PRO A 182 0.11 7.95 5.71
CA PRO A 182 -0.12 9.00 6.70
C PRO A 182 0.90 10.15 6.69
N ILE A 183 2.15 9.90 6.31
CA ILE A 183 3.21 10.91 6.28
C ILE A 183 3.00 11.99 5.19
N THR A 184 2.25 11.68 4.14
CA THR A 184 2.11 12.56 2.96
C THR A 184 0.81 13.35 2.92
N ASN A 185 -0.07 13.18 3.92
CA ASN A 185 -1.39 13.80 4.01
C ASN A 185 -1.53 14.75 5.19
#